data_f95ac822572ddf627f3e5bca17956d59
#
_entry.id   f95ac822572ddf627f3e5bca17956d59
#
_cell.length_a   1.000
_cell.length_b   1.000
_cell.length_c   1.000
_cell.angle_alpha   90.00
_cell.angle_beta   90.00
_cell.angle_gamma   90.00
#
_symmetry.space_group_name_H-M   'P 1'
#
loop_
_entity.id
_entity.type
_entity.pdbx_description
1 polymer ?
#
loop_
_entity_poly.entity_id
_entity_poly.type
_entity_poly.pdbx_seq_one_letter_code
_entity_poly.pdbx_strand_id
1 'polypeptide(L)'
;RVTFQCLPWQPPLGGVKCSECGKDGLPCSKYKCQSLGQTCSFIEDSAEDKCVDTSPNDVSAPIISEDKSVLLKDYSYEQISERGYHLKGPAAEGCVPVFSQIKLGIATNELAQCKVANLHTASYEDMDSFFHQIGGVESNLFRRNHTMTFTIPSKEAIDGQNNLEEEHG
;
A
#
# COMPACT_ATOMS: atom_id res chain seq x y z
N ARG A 1 11.41 -22.15 53.95
CA ARG A 1 10.50 -22.41 52.81
C ARG A 1 10.73 -21.30 51.79
N VAL A 2 11.10 -21.66 50.57
CA VAL A 2 11.25 -20.71 49.46
C VAL A 2 10.00 -20.82 48.62
N THR A 3 9.37 -19.69 48.32
CA THR A 3 8.18 -19.62 47.43
C THR A 3 8.60 -18.89 46.17
N PHE A 4 8.24 -19.46 45.00
CA PHE A 4 8.44 -18.86 43.70
C PHE A 4 7.07 -18.47 43.11
N GLN A 5 7.02 -17.26 42.55
CA GLN A 5 5.88 -16.81 41.78
C GLN A 5 6.38 -16.38 40.40
N CYS A 6 5.76 -16.94 39.36
CA CYS A 6 6.05 -16.57 37.99
C CYS A 6 4.88 -15.77 37.43
N LEU A 7 5.18 -14.60 36.88
CA LEU A 7 4.21 -13.78 36.15
C LEU A 7 4.50 -13.91 34.64
N PRO A 8 3.48 -13.86 33.80
CA PRO A 8 3.69 -13.82 32.37
C PRO A 8 4.49 -12.55 32.02
N TRP A 9 5.50 -12.71 31.18
CA TRP A 9 6.24 -11.58 30.68
C TRP A 9 5.35 -10.74 29.75
N GLN A 10 5.43 -9.42 29.89
CA GLN A 10 4.70 -8.48 29.04
C GLN A 10 5.69 -7.59 28.30
N PRO A 11 5.50 -7.38 26.97
CA PRO A 11 6.33 -6.45 26.22
C PRO A 11 6.12 -5.00 26.69
N PRO A 12 7.07 -4.10 26.39
CA PRO A 12 6.93 -2.67 26.67
C PRO A 12 5.66 -2.08 26.05
N LEU A 13 5.11 -1.05 26.66
CA LEU A 13 4.00 -0.29 26.08
C LEU A 13 4.42 0.38 24.77
N GLY A 14 3.51 0.42 23.80
CA GLY A 14 3.72 1.06 22.50
C GLY A 14 4.45 0.18 21.49
N GLY A 15 4.84 0.76 20.36
CA GLY A 15 5.41 0.07 19.20
C GLY A 15 6.65 0.73 18.59
N VAL A 16 7.22 1.72 19.28
CA VAL A 16 8.38 2.51 18.75
C VAL A 16 9.54 1.61 18.31
N LYS A 17 9.71 0.47 18.96
CA LYS A 17 10.79 -0.48 18.66
C LYS A 17 10.43 -1.56 17.65
N CYS A 18 9.21 -1.62 17.14
CA CYS A 18 8.83 -2.65 16.16
C CYS A 18 9.78 -2.66 14.94
N SER A 19 10.19 -1.49 14.48
CA SER A 19 11.12 -1.34 13.35
C SER A 19 12.55 -1.81 13.61
N GLU A 20 12.89 -2.17 14.84
CA GLU A 20 14.22 -2.72 15.19
C GLU A 20 14.30 -4.24 14.97
N CYS A 21 13.17 -4.89 14.73
CA CYS A 21 13.12 -6.32 14.46
C CYS A 21 13.96 -6.68 13.22
N GLY A 22 14.89 -7.60 13.39
CA GLY A 22 15.79 -8.02 12.30
C GLY A 22 17.07 -7.20 12.14
N LYS A 23 17.23 -6.05 12.82
CA LYS A 23 18.41 -5.20 12.67
C LYS A 23 19.66 -5.67 13.43
N ASP A 24 19.50 -6.59 14.35
CA ASP A 24 20.60 -7.16 15.16
C ASP A 24 21.29 -8.36 14.51
N GLY A 25 21.03 -8.61 13.22
CA GLY A 25 21.61 -9.71 12.45
C GLY A 25 20.87 -11.05 12.61
N LEU A 26 19.82 -11.10 13.41
CA LEU A 26 18.93 -12.25 13.52
C LEU A 26 17.62 -11.99 12.76
N PRO A 27 17.05 -13.00 12.08
CA PRO A 27 15.77 -12.86 11.40
C PRO A 27 14.69 -12.33 12.36
N CYS A 28 13.79 -11.50 11.84
CA CYS A 28 12.62 -11.07 12.58
C CYS A 28 11.65 -12.25 12.69
N SER A 29 11.44 -12.75 13.89
CA SER A 29 10.43 -13.78 14.17
C SER A 29 9.22 -13.16 14.85
N LYS A 30 8.09 -13.84 14.79
CA LYS A 30 6.85 -13.43 15.46
C LYS A 30 7.06 -13.14 16.94
N TYR A 31 7.77 -14.03 17.64
CA TYR A 31 8.09 -13.84 19.06
C TYR A 31 8.93 -12.58 19.29
N LYS A 32 9.99 -12.39 18.48
CA LYS A 32 10.87 -11.24 18.57
C LYS A 32 10.13 -9.94 18.30
N CYS A 33 9.28 -9.91 17.26
CA CYS A 33 8.45 -8.77 16.94
C CYS A 33 7.53 -8.40 18.11
N GLN A 34 6.77 -9.36 18.60
CA GLN A 34 5.86 -9.14 19.74
C GLN A 34 6.56 -8.79 21.03
N SER A 35 7.85 -9.12 21.19
CA SER A 35 8.64 -8.77 22.35
C SER A 35 9.12 -7.31 22.36
N LEU A 36 9.12 -6.63 21.22
CA LEU A 36 9.59 -5.26 21.08
C LEU A 36 8.56 -4.21 21.53
N GLY A 37 7.28 -4.58 21.54
CA GLY A 37 6.21 -3.68 21.99
C GLY A 37 4.83 -4.34 21.92
N GLN A 38 3.93 -3.87 22.79
CA GLN A 38 2.56 -4.41 22.86
C GLN A 38 1.75 -4.17 21.58
N THR A 39 2.10 -3.11 20.82
CA THR A 39 1.45 -2.77 19.56
C THR A 39 2.20 -3.32 18.34
N CYS A 40 3.31 -4.07 18.55
CA CYS A 40 4.03 -4.70 17.46
C CYS A 40 3.29 -5.92 16.93
N SER A 41 2.99 -5.89 15.64
CA SER A 41 2.38 -7.00 14.90
C SER A 41 3.34 -7.56 13.87
N PHE A 42 3.46 -8.90 13.88
CA PHE A 42 4.29 -9.62 12.93
C PHE A 42 3.48 -9.93 11.67
N ILE A 43 4.03 -9.61 10.52
CA ILE A 43 3.43 -9.84 9.21
C ILE A 43 4.35 -10.76 8.43
N GLU A 44 3.83 -11.93 8.09
CA GLU A 44 4.48 -12.88 7.20
C GLU A 44 4.35 -12.38 5.76
N ASP A 45 5.48 -12.09 5.13
CA ASP A 45 5.53 -11.66 3.74
C ASP A 45 6.43 -12.62 2.95
N SER A 46 6.04 -12.97 1.73
CA SER A 46 6.81 -13.87 0.86
C SER A 46 8.21 -13.34 0.52
N ALA A 47 8.43 -12.04 0.59
CA ALA A 47 9.72 -11.41 0.33
C ALA A 47 10.54 -11.20 1.60
N GLU A 48 9.93 -10.70 2.66
CA GLU A 48 10.58 -10.41 3.94
C GLU A 48 9.54 -10.24 5.03
N ASP A 49 9.69 -10.99 6.12
CA ASP A 49 8.85 -10.86 7.30
C ASP A 49 9.01 -9.48 7.94
N LYS A 50 7.90 -8.86 8.32
CA LYS A 50 7.88 -7.50 8.86
C LYS A 50 7.29 -7.43 10.25
N CYS A 51 7.84 -6.53 11.04
CA CYS A 51 7.29 -6.15 12.32
C CYS A 51 6.84 -4.69 12.26
N VAL A 52 5.56 -4.46 12.42
CA VAL A 52 4.94 -3.14 12.30
C VAL A 52 4.28 -2.72 13.61
N ASP A 53 4.26 -1.42 13.83
CA ASP A 53 3.45 -0.83 14.92
C ASP A 53 2.00 -0.71 14.43
N THR A 54 1.10 -1.42 15.10
CA THR A 54 -0.35 -1.35 14.86
C THR A 54 -1.02 -0.47 15.92
N SER A 55 -0.45 0.70 16.22
CA SER A 55 -0.94 1.58 17.28
C SER A 55 -2.47 1.70 17.24
N PRO A 56 -3.20 1.17 18.24
CA PRO A 56 -4.67 1.21 18.24
C PRO A 56 -5.23 2.63 18.44
N ASN A 57 -4.37 3.59 18.69
CA ASN A 57 -4.72 5.00 18.86
C ASN A 57 -4.43 5.85 17.62
N ASP A 58 -3.87 5.27 16.57
CA ASP A 58 -3.73 5.95 15.30
C ASP A 58 -5.07 5.94 14.58
N VAL A 59 -5.72 7.09 14.57
CA VAL A 59 -7.01 7.33 13.89
C VAL A 59 -6.83 8.20 12.65
N SER A 60 -5.59 8.54 12.31
CA SER A 60 -5.27 9.36 11.14
C SER A 60 -5.24 8.49 9.90
N ALA A 61 -5.90 8.93 8.84
CA ALA A 61 -5.77 8.27 7.56
C ALA A 61 -4.39 8.55 6.94
N PRO A 62 -3.74 7.58 6.28
CA PRO A 62 -2.50 7.81 5.55
C PRO A 62 -2.65 8.91 4.51
N ILE A 63 -1.69 9.84 4.47
CA ILE A 63 -1.64 10.88 3.44
C ILE A 63 -0.99 10.28 2.18
N ILE A 64 -1.73 10.30 1.09
CA ILE A 64 -1.28 9.77 -0.20
C ILE A 64 -0.63 10.88 -1.01
N SER A 65 0.53 10.57 -1.59
CA SER A 65 1.24 11.41 -2.55
C SER A 65 1.66 10.60 -3.77
N GLU A 66 2.02 11.30 -4.85
CA GLU A 66 2.50 10.65 -6.06
C GLU A 66 3.91 10.08 -5.89
N ASP A 67 4.15 8.88 -6.40
CA ASP A 67 5.50 8.32 -6.55
C ASP A 67 5.97 8.43 -8.01
N LYS A 68 6.74 9.50 -8.29
CA LYS A 68 7.29 9.77 -9.63
C LYS A 68 8.40 8.80 -10.03
N SER A 69 9.01 8.11 -9.06
CA SER A 69 10.18 7.24 -9.30
C SER A 69 9.84 6.01 -10.14
N VAL A 70 8.56 5.63 -10.17
CA VAL A 70 8.08 4.44 -10.88
C VAL A 70 7.64 4.69 -12.32
N LEU A 71 7.49 5.97 -12.69
CA LEU A 71 7.02 6.33 -14.02
C LEU A 71 8.03 5.92 -15.10
N LEU A 72 7.51 5.43 -16.20
CA LEU A 72 8.28 5.21 -17.41
C LEU A 72 8.76 6.54 -18.00
N LYS A 73 9.83 6.48 -18.80
CA LYS A 73 10.30 7.63 -19.55
C LYS A 73 9.17 8.21 -20.41
N ASP A 74 9.09 9.52 -20.51
CA ASP A 74 8.09 10.27 -21.27
C ASP A 74 6.66 10.27 -20.65
N TYR A 75 6.51 9.77 -19.42
CA TYR A 75 5.31 9.92 -18.61
C TYR A 75 5.52 10.92 -17.48
N SER A 76 4.50 11.66 -17.12
CA SER A 76 4.55 12.60 -15.98
C SER A 76 3.23 12.70 -15.26
N TYR A 77 3.25 13.06 -13.97
CA TYR A 77 2.05 13.47 -13.24
C TYR A 77 1.85 14.98 -13.37
N GLU A 78 0.64 15.37 -13.73
CA GLU A 78 0.21 16.77 -13.83
C GLU A 78 -1.03 17.01 -12.97
N GLN A 79 -1.36 18.28 -12.73
CA GLN A 79 -2.53 18.69 -11.95
C GLN A 79 -2.61 18.02 -10.56
N ILE A 80 -1.46 17.94 -9.89
CA ILE A 80 -1.34 17.31 -8.58
C ILE A 80 -2.14 18.11 -7.55
N SER A 81 -3.05 17.44 -6.86
CA SER A 81 -3.90 18.01 -5.82
C SER A 81 -4.17 16.98 -4.72
N GLU A 82 -4.80 17.40 -3.62
CA GLU A 82 -5.26 16.47 -2.57
C GLU A 82 -6.28 15.43 -3.05
N ARG A 83 -6.95 15.69 -4.18
CA ARG A 83 -7.97 14.80 -4.76
C ARG A 83 -7.41 13.81 -5.79
N GLY A 84 -6.15 13.98 -6.18
CA GLY A 84 -5.49 13.12 -7.16
C GLY A 84 -4.58 13.88 -8.11
N TYR A 85 -4.20 13.20 -9.19
CA TYR A 85 -3.32 13.72 -10.22
C TYR A 85 -3.67 13.10 -11.57
N HIS A 86 -3.30 13.78 -12.64
CA HIS A 86 -3.46 13.28 -14.00
C HIS A 86 -2.14 12.66 -14.47
N LEU A 87 -2.25 11.51 -15.14
CA LEU A 87 -1.12 10.90 -15.83
C LEU A 87 -1.07 11.42 -17.27
N LYS A 88 0.03 12.11 -17.60
CA LYS A 88 0.33 12.51 -18.97
C LYS A 88 1.20 11.47 -19.63
N GLY A 89 0.80 11.01 -20.79
CA GLY A 89 1.51 10.04 -21.62
C GLY A 89 2.29 10.67 -22.77
N PRO A 90 3.00 9.85 -23.56
CA PRO A 90 3.85 10.30 -24.65
C PRO A 90 3.11 10.65 -25.96
N ALA A 91 1.82 10.31 -26.09
CA ALA A 91 1.06 10.55 -27.30
C ALA A 91 0.69 12.04 -27.44
N ALA A 92 0.17 12.41 -28.62
CA ALA A 92 -0.31 13.76 -28.89
C ALA A 92 -1.31 14.21 -27.79
N GLU A 93 -1.25 15.49 -27.41
CA GLU A 93 -2.07 16.06 -26.34
C GLU A 93 -1.84 15.45 -24.94
N GLY A 94 -0.76 14.64 -24.77
CA GLY A 94 -0.43 14.00 -23.50
C GLY A 94 -1.24 12.74 -23.19
N CYS A 95 -1.91 12.17 -24.18
CA CYS A 95 -2.69 10.95 -24.01
C CYS A 95 -1.79 9.73 -23.77
N VAL A 96 -2.34 8.76 -23.05
CA VAL A 96 -1.74 7.42 -22.88
C VAL A 96 -2.26 6.52 -24.00
N PRO A 97 -1.38 5.87 -24.80
CA PRO A 97 -1.83 5.00 -25.88
C PRO A 97 -2.63 3.78 -25.34
N VAL A 98 -3.67 3.38 -26.06
CA VAL A 98 -4.41 2.15 -25.77
C VAL A 98 -3.48 0.93 -25.85
N PHE A 99 -3.78 -0.11 -25.07
CA PHE A 99 -3.00 -1.35 -24.97
C PHE A 99 -1.57 -1.16 -24.42
N SER A 100 -1.16 0.07 -24.06
CA SER A 100 0.13 0.27 -23.40
C SER A 100 0.08 -0.20 -21.95
N GLN A 101 1.20 -0.78 -21.50
CA GLN A 101 1.40 -1.04 -20.07
C GLN A 101 1.93 0.22 -19.40
N ILE A 102 1.27 0.64 -18.35
CA ILE A 102 1.71 1.76 -17.53
C ILE A 102 1.99 1.28 -16.10
N LYS A 103 2.97 1.90 -15.47
CA LYS A 103 3.28 1.69 -14.07
C LYS A 103 2.91 2.93 -13.30
N LEU A 104 2.03 2.79 -12.31
CA LEU A 104 1.64 3.85 -11.39
C LEU A 104 2.18 3.58 -10.01
N GLY A 105 2.49 4.64 -9.29
CA GLY A 105 2.94 4.57 -7.91
C GLY A 105 2.35 5.68 -7.06
N ILE A 106 2.08 5.30 -5.82
CA ILE A 106 1.74 6.22 -4.74
C ILE A 106 2.68 6.00 -3.57
N ALA A 107 2.94 7.05 -2.82
CA ALA A 107 3.67 6.99 -1.56
C ALA A 107 2.75 7.45 -0.42
N THR A 108 2.92 6.85 0.75
CA THR A 108 2.21 7.22 1.97
C THR A 108 3.19 7.75 3.02
N ASN A 109 2.74 8.69 3.86
CA ASN A 109 3.53 9.24 4.96
C ASN A 109 3.85 8.20 6.05
N GLU A 110 3.09 7.12 6.11
CA GLU A 110 3.20 6.02 7.08
C GLU A 110 3.08 4.65 6.41
N LEU A 111 3.31 3.58 7.16
CA LEU A 111 3.12 2.21 6.67
C LEU A 111 1.62 1.95 6.50
N ALA A 112 1.20 1.66 5.28
CA ALA A 112 -0.21 1.50 4.94
C ALA A 112 -0.44 0.28 4.03
N GLN A 113 -1.68 -0.14 3.97
CA GLN A 113 -2.17 -1.07 2.96
C GLN A 113 -3.11 -0.31 2.04
N CYS A 114 -2.84 -0.32 0.75
CA CYS A 114 -3.61 0.43 -0.23
C CYS A 114 -4.40 -0.50 -1.15
N LYS A 115 -5.64 -0.15 -1.42
CA LYS A 115 -6.48 -0.75 -2.44
C LYS A 115 -6.69 0.21 -3.61
N VAL A 116 -7.13 -0.33 -4.72
CA VAL A 116 -7.48 0.42 -5.93
C VAL A 116 -8.77 -0.13 -6.52
N ALA A 117 -9.57 0.75 -7.07
CA ALA A 117 -10.75 0.40 -7.86
C ALA A 117 -10.75 1.20 -9.16
N ASN A 118 -11.33 0.61 -10.21
CA ASN A 118 -11.50 1.28 -11.49
C ASN A 118 -12.73 2.20 -11.48
N LEU A 119 -13.68 1.92 -10.60
CA LEU A 119 -14.90 2.70 -10.40
C LEU A 119 -14.75 3.59 -9.17
N HIS A 120 -15.46 4.71 -9.15
CA HIS A 120 -15.52 5.58 -7.99
C HIS A 120 -16.32 4.88 -6.88
N THR A 121 -15.61 4.32 -5.91
CA THR A 121 -16.20 3.62 -4.76
C THR A 121 -16.21 4.52 -3.53
N ALA A 122 -17.20 4.31 -2.68
CA ALA A 122 -17.39 5.12 -1.48
C ALA A 122 -16.46 4.74 -0.34
N SER A 123 -16.00 3.48 -0.26
CA SER A 123 -15.21 3.00 0.87
C SER A 123 -14.09 2.05 0.46
N TYR A 124 -13.10 1.92 1.33
CA TYR A 124 -12.00 0.98 1.19
C TYR A 124 -12.47 -0.48 1.10
N GLU A 125 -13.53 -0.83 1.82
CA GLU A 125 -14.07 -2.19 1.85
C GLU A 125 -14.67 -2.61 0.51
N ASP A 126 -15.21 -1.64 -0.24
CA ASP A 126 -15.83 -1.88 -1.55
C ASP A 126 -14.82 -2.01 -2.69
N MET A 127 -13.54 -1.75 -2.43
CA MET A 127 -12.48 -1.90 -3.43
C MET A 127 -12.00 -3.36 -3.52
N ASP A 128 -12.01 -3.93 -4.71
CA ASP A 128 -11.72 -5.35 -4.94
C ASP A 128 -10.23 -5.68 -5.03
N SER A 129 -9.39 -4.72 -5.39
CA SER A 129 -7.99 -4.98 -5.72
C SER A 129 -7.01 -4.22 -4.82
N PHE A 130 -5.98 -4.93 -4.38
CA PHE A 130 -4.83 -4.29 -3.74
C PHE A 130 -3.86 -3.74 -4.78
N PHE A 131 -3.15 -2.67 -4.43
CA PHE A 131 -1.98 -2.26 -5.19
C PHE A 131 -0.95 -3.39 -5.16
N HIS A 132 -0.63 -3.96 -6.31
CA HIS A 132 0.35 -5.03 -6.42
C HIS A 132 1.16 -4.91 -7.70
N GLN A 133 2.35 -5.45 -7.70
CA GLN A 133 3.18 -5.53 -8.88
C GLN A 133 2.84 -6.81 -9.63
N ILE A 134 2.45 -6.70 -10.92
CA ILE A 134 2.23 -7.87 -11.77
C ILE A 134 3.57 -8.59 -11.98
N GLY A 135 3.63 -9.88 -11.62
CA GLY A 135 4.79 -10.74 -11.83
C GLY A 135 5.70 -10.96 -10.64
N GLY A 136 5.40 -10.35 -9.49
CA GLY A 136 6.08 -10.64 -8.22
C GLY A 136 5.09 -10.79 -7.09
N VAL A 137 5.34 -11.74 -6.20
CA VAL A 137 4.57 -11.91 -4.96
C VAL A 137 5.04 -10.83 -3.97
N GLU A 138 5.04 -9.57 -4.40
CA GLU A 138 5.28 -8.48 -3.45
C GLU A 138 3.96 -8.14 -2.78
N SER A 139 3.85 -8.53 -1.53
CA SER A 139 2.68 -8.21 -0.74
C SER A 139 2.57 -6.70 -0.55
N ASN A 140 1.37 -6.18 -0.70
CA ASN A 140 1.06 -4.77 -0.47
C ASN A 140 0.89 -4.43 1.02
N LEU A 141 1.33 -5.32 1.88
CA LEU A 141 1.12 -5.18 3.29
C LEU A 141 2.09 -4.16 3.89
N PHE A 142 1.54 -3.09 4.46
CA PHE A 142 2.25 -2.14 5.30
C PHE A 142 3.57 -1.62 4.73
N ARG A 143 3.50 -1.03 3.53
CA ARG A 143 4.60 -0.31 2.88
C ARG A 143 4.29 1.17 2.82
N ARG A 144 5.31 1.97 2.51
CA ARG A 144 5.15 3.39 2.21
C ARG A 144 5.00 3.66 0.72
N ASN A 145 5.57 2.79 -0.12
CA ASN A 145 5.50 2.91 -1.58
C ASN A 145 4.69 1.76 -2.13
N HIS A 146 3.67 2.09 -2.89
CA HIS A 146 2.75 1.14 -3.50
C HIS A 146 2.78 1.35 -5.01
N THR A 147 3.03 0.28 -5.75
CA THR A 147 3.10 0.32 -7.20
C THR A 147 2.19 -0.69 -7.83
N MET A 148 1.64 -0.36 -8.97
CA MET A 148 0.87 -1.28 -9.80
C MET A 148 1.19 -1.09 -11.27
N THR A 149 1.06 -2.15 -12.03
CA THR A 149 1.14 -2.12 -13.48
C THR A 149 -0.20 -2.55 -14.06
N PHE A 150 -0.72 -1.79 -14.98
CA PHE A 150 -1.94 -2.17 -15.69
C PHE A 150 -1.85 -1.82 -17.17
N THR A 151 -2.69 -2.47 -17.95
CA THR A 151 -2.78 -2.24 -19.40
C THR A 151 -3.98 -1.35 -19.66
N ILE A 152 -3.78 -0.28 -20.43
CA ILE A 152 -4.89 0.58 -20.86
C ILE A 152 -5.81 -0.22 -21.78
N PRO A 153 -7.11 -0.31 -21.45
CA PRO A 153 -8.07 -1.02 -22.29
C PRO A 153 -8.30 -0.32 -23.64
N SER A 154 -9.04 -0.96 -24.53
CA SER A 154 -9.46 -0.33 -25.77
C SER A 154 -10.45 0.80 -25.51
N LYS A 155 -10.60 1.71 -26.48
CA LYS A 155 -11.56 2.80 -26.37
C LYS A 155 -13.00 2.30 -26.20
N GLU A 156 -13.36 1.25 -26.90
CA GLU A 156 -14.69 0.65 -26.81
C GLU A 156 -14.99 0.08 -25.43
N ALA A 157 -13.99 -0.48 -24.77
CA ALA A 157 -14.13 -1.00 -23.42
C ALA A 157 -14.31 0.14 -22.39
N ILE A 158 -13.65 1.27 -22.59
CA ILE A 158 -13.79 2.46 -21.72
C ILE A 158 -15.19 3.08 -21.92
N ASP A 159 -15.61 3.26 -23.17
CA ASP A 159 -16.92 3.86 -23.49
C ASP A 159 -18.07 2.98 -23.00
N GLY A 160 -17.90 1.65 -23.02
CA GLY A 160 -18.86 0.70 -22.48
C GLY A 160 -19.02 0.78 -20.95
N GLN A 161 -17.95 1.07 -20.24
CA GLN A 161 -18.02 1.26 -18.77
C GLN A 161 -18.72 2.58 -18.40
N ASN A 162 -18.45 3.66 -19.09
CA ASN A 162 -19.07 4.96 -18.84
C ASN A 162 -20.60 4.93 -19.04
N ASN A 163 -21.09 4.16 -20.02
CA ASN A 163 -22.52 4.01 -20.26
C ASN A 163 -23.27 3.25 -19.15
N LEU A 164 -22.57 2.38 -18.42
CA LEU A 164 -23.15 1.65 -17.28
C LEU A 164 -23.29 2.54 -16.02
N GLU A 165 -22.46 3.56 -15.89
CA GLU A 165 -22.55 4.51 -14.76
C GLU A 165 -23.71 5.51 -14.94
N GLU A 166 -24.04 5.88 -16.19
CA GLU A 166 -25.18 6.79 -16.46
C GLU A 166 -26.57 6.14 -16.26
N GLU A 167 -26.66 4.79 -16.34
CA GLU A 167 -27.93 4.08 -16.11
C GLU A 167 -28.24 3.82 -14.62
N HIS A 168 -27.30 4.04 -13.70
CA HIS A 168 -27.42 3.72 -12.27
C HIS A 168 -27.23 4.95 -11.36
N GLY A 169 -27.17 6.17 -11.91
CA GLY A 169 -27.02 7.46 -11.22
C GLY A 169 -28.36 8.17 -10.90
#